data_c414d9a737730f09aa7669b9f38d1c3f
#
_entry.id   c414d9a737730f09aa7669b9f38d1c3f
#
_cell.length_a   1.000
_cell.length_b   1.000
_cell.length_c   1.000
_cell.angle_alpha   90.00
_cell.angle_beta   90.00
_cell.angle_gamma   90.00
#
_symmetry.space_group_name_H-M   'P 1'
#
loop_
_entity.id
_entity.type
_entity.pdbx_description
1 polymer ?
#
loop_
_entity_poly.entity_id
_entity_poly.type
_entity_poly.pdbx_seq_one_letter_code
_entity_poly.pdbx_strand_id
1 'polypeptide(L)'
;MLARDAADFHVTGWTVGLHNSRLGALHPDLCSQTPFGDPLVNALCPSQPEVRHYLTALCLDTAAQPGIGGITIETPGFQTYRHGHHHEFELIALSPAVETLLGTCFCAACTRRAKAAGVDATALANQARRDLQAFFADGSAPVLDPQNSPDWAALQTCRAATVTSLVAEVRAGLSRDVNLAVIPSVQTPNSLCWREGSDLAALAQIADRLEVPAYQTGPAAIAQDIAEVRAAAGDAAAIGFILRPTWPHVTGAKDLADCVGSARAAGAAQLSFYNYGHMRLQSLDWIAAAL
;
A
#
# COMPACT_ATOMS: atom_id res chain seq x y z
N MET A 1 22.08 8.45 17.67
CA MET A 1 21.85 9.04 19.00
C MET A 1 20.67 8.41 19.72
N LEU A 2 19.59 8.04 19.01
CA LEU A 2 18.41 7.36 19.62
C LEU A 2 18.67 5.92 20.12
N ALA A 3 19.62 5.20 19.54
CA ALA A 3 19.86 3.78 19.86
C ALA A 3 20.62 3.54 21.18
N ARG A 4 21.21 4.55 21.83
CA ARG A 4 21.99 4.36 23.06
C ARG A 4 21.16 4.36 24.35
N ASP A 5 19.97 4.98 24.30
CA ASP A 5 19.08 5.12 25.47
C ASP A 5 17.81 4.24 25.33
N ALA A 6 17.75 3.40 24.30
CA ALA A 6 16.57 2.63 23.93
C ALA A 6 16.71 1.13 24.20
N ALA A 7 17.44 0.74 25.27
CA ALA A 7 17.60 -0.68 25.64
C ALA A 7 16.27 -1.43 25.81
N ASP A 8 15.18 -0.69 26.07
CA ASP A 8 13.82 -1.23 26.25
C ASP A 8 12.91 -1.07 25.02
N PHE A 9 13.41 -0.52 23.90
CA PHE A 9 12.62 -0.27 22.71
C PHE A 9 13.08 -1.12 21.52
N HIS A 10 12.13 -1.73 20.83
CA HIS A 10 12.37 -2.32 19.51
C HIS A 10 12.27 -1.23 18.44
N VAL A 11 13.40 -0.86 17.84
CA VAL A 11 13.46 0.17 16.81
C VAL A 11 13.32 -0.46 15.42
N THR A 12 12.34 0.01 14.67
CA THR A 12 12.07 -0.45 13.30
C THR A 12 12.36 0.66 12.31
N GLY A 13 13.07 0.36 11.22
CA GLY A 13 13.30 1.26 10.11
C GLY A 13 12.07 1.35 9.23
N TRP A 14 11.37 2.48 9.24
CA TRP A 14 10.26 2.74 8.32
C TRP A 14 10.81 3.12 6.96
N THR A 15 10.61 2.25 5.99
CA THR A 15 11.18 2.36 4.65
C THR A 15 10.08 2.63 3.63
N VAL A 16 9.99 3.86 3.13
CA VAL A 16 9.12 4.20 2.00
C VAL A 16 9.78 3.63 0.73
N GLY A 17 9.10 2.66 0.12
CA GLY A 17 9.67 1.87 -0.97
C GLY A 17 9.59 2.55 -2.33
N LEU A 18 8.47 2.34 -3.02
CA LEU A 18 8.34 2.69 -4.44
C LEU A 18 7.72 4.05 -4.71
N HIS A 19 7.28 4.78 -3.69
CA HIS A 19 6.90 6.18 -3.78
C HIS A 19 8.16 7.05 -3.69
N ASN A 20 8.76 7.39 -4.83
CA ASN A 20 10.00 8.15 -4.87
C ASN A 20 10.05 9.11 -6.09
N SER A 21 9.50 10.31 -5.92
CA SER A 21 9.44 11.32 -6.98
C SER A 21 10.81 11.76 -7.48
N ARG A 22 11.84 11.73 -6.61
CA ARG A 22 13.21 12.10 -7.02
C ARG A 22 13.79 11.07 -7.99
N LEU A 23 13.73 9.80 -7.66
CA LEU A 23 14.22 8.74 -8.54
C LEU A 23 13.37 8.65 -9.80
N GLY A 24 12.05 8.78 -9.69
CA GLY A 24 11.16 8.74 -10.85
C GLY A 24 11.40 9.90 -11.83
N ALA A 25 11.71 11.11 -11.34
CA ALA A 25 12.07 12.23 -12.21
C ALA A 25 13.42 12.03 -12.91
N LEU A 26 14.37 11.36 -12.25
CA LEU A 26 15.69 11.04 -12.85
C LEU A 26 15.62 9.84 -13.80
N HIS A 27 14.69 8.90 -13.55
CA HIS A 27 14.56 7.64 -14.29
C HIS A 27 13.09 7.36 -14.64
N PRO A 28 12.45 8.17 -15.51
CA PRO A 28 11.03 8.02 -15.85
C PRO A 28 10.71 6.69 -16.55
N ASP A 29 11.69 6.05 -17.15
CA ASP A 29 11.61 4.71 -17.76
C ASP A 29 11.41 3.59 -16.71
N LEU A 30 11.79 3.81 -15.45
CA LEU A 30 11.57 2.90 -14.33
C LEU A 30 10.24 3.09 -13.63
N CYS A 31 9.47 4.12 -13.99
CA CYS A 31 8.17 4.43 -13.39
C CYS A 31 7.06 3.55 -13.94
N SER A 32 5.96 3.47 -13.17
CA SER A 32 4.68 3.00 -13.68
C SER A 32 4.22 3.90 -14.83
N GLN A 33 3.58 3.30 -15.85
CA GLN A 33 3.12 4.03 -17.02
C GLN A 33 1.62 3.85 -17.20
N THR A 34 0.91 4.96 -17.41
CA THR A 34 -0.53 4.96 -17.71
C THR A 34 -0.82 4.19 -19.01
N PRO A 35 -2.11 3.91 -19.34
CA PRO A 35 -2.48 3.36 -20.64
C PRO A 35 -2.01 4.22 -21.83
N PHE A 36 -1.77 5.51 -21.64
CA PHE A 36 -1.27 6.43 -22.66
C PHE A 36 0.26 6.40 -22.81
N GLY A 37 0.96 5.74 -21.89
CA GLY A 37 2.43 5.66 -21.87
C GLY A 37 3.09 6.76 -21.03
N ASP A 38 2.32 7.61 -20.37
CA ASP A 38 2.86 8.68 -19.52
C ASP A 38 3.44 8.08 -18.23
N PRO A 39 4.69 8.43 -17.86
CA PRO A 39 5.30 7.94 -16.63
C PRO A 39 4.68 8.65 -15.42
N LEU A 40 4.32 7.87 -14.41
CA LEU A 40 3.92 8.37 -13.11
C LEU A 40 5.19 8.57 -12.26
N VAL A 41 5.78 9.77 -12.34
CA VAL A 41 7.11 10.05 -11.76
C VAL A 41 7.21 9.91 -10.24
N ASN A 42 6.09 9.84 -9.54
CA ASN A 42 6.05 9.53 -8.10
C ASN A 42 6.06 8.02 -7.80
N ALA A 43 5.89 7.16 -8.83
CA ALA A 43 5.59 5.74 -8.67
C ALA A 43 6.58 4.86 -9.45
N LEU A 44 7.61 4.36 -8.77
CA LEU A 44 8.51 3.36 -9.35
C LEU A 44 7.75 2.03 -9.57
N CYS A 45 8.01 1.36 -10.69
CA CYS A 45 7.28 0.16 -11.04
C CYS A 45 7.91 -1.11 -10.43
N PRO A 46 7.17 -1.90 -9.61
CA PRO A 46 7.70 -3.10 -8.96
C PRO A 46 8.04 -4.24 -9.95
N SER A 47 7.68 -4.10 -11.23
CA SER A 47 8.05 -5.05 -12.27
C SER A 47 9.45 -4.82 -12.84
N GLN A 48 10.04 -3.65 -12.64
CA GLN A 48 11.37 -3.30 -13.16
C GLN A 48 12.47 -3.95 -12.31
N PRO A 49 13.43 -4.67 -12.89
CA PRO A 49 14.52 -5.31 -12.14
C PRO A 49 15.34 -4.32 -11.31
N GLU A 50 15.63 -3.14 -11.85
CA GLU A 50 16.41 -2.10 -11.18
C GLU A 50 15.67 -1.57 -9.94
N VAL A 51 14.35 -1.40 -10.03
CA VAL A 51 13.51 -0.98 -8.91
C VAL A 51 13.47 -2.05 -7.81
N ARG A 52 13.43 -3.32 -8.19
CA ARG A 52 13.47 -4.44 -7.25
C ARG A 52 14.82 -4.49 -6.52
N HIS A 53 15.92 -4.34 -7.23
CA HIS A 53 17.26 -4.24 -6.64
C HIS A 53 17.37 -3.03 -5.70
N TYR A 54 16.84 -1.87 -6.11
CA TYR A 54 16.82 -0.67 -5.29
C TYR A 54 16.12 -0.90 -3.97
N LEU A 55 14.87 -1.42 -3.98
CA LEU A 55 14.11 -1.64 -2.74
C LEU A 55 14.81 -2.65 -1.84
N THR A 56 15.30 -3.75 -2.42
CA THR A 56 16.03 -4.77 -1.65
C THR A 56 17.28 -4.17 -1.01
N ALA A 57 18.11 -3.44 -1.76
CA ALA A 57 19.32 -2.81 -1.24
C ALA A 57 19.00 -1.77 -0.13
N LEU A 58 17.95 -0.96 -0.32
CA LEU A 58 17.50 0.02 0.67
C LEU A 58 17.09 -0.65 1.99
N CYS A 59 16.33 -1.75 1.92
CA CYS A 59 15.92 -2.49 3.12
C CYS A 59 17.11 -3.13 3.83
N LEU A 60 18.06 -3.71 3.08
CA LEU A 60 19.26 -4.33 3.65
C LEU A 60 20.18 -3.29 4.30
N ASP A 61 20.38 -2.14 3.66
CA ASP A 61 21.17 -1.04 4.22
C ASP A 61 20.54 -0.50 5.51
N THR A 62 19.21 -0.31 5.50
CA THR A 62 18.47 0.12 6.70
C THR A 62 18.61 -0.91 7.84
N ALA A 63 18.46 -2.20 7.53
CA ALA A 63 18.57 -3.28 8.52
C ALA A 63 19.99 -3.40 9.11
N ALA A 64 21.02 -3.03 8.34
CA ALA A 64 22.41 -3.04 8.80
C ALA A 64 22.75 -1.90 9.77
N GLN A 65 21.87 -0.91 9.94
CA GLN A 65 22.13 0.22 10.84
C GLN A 65 22.09 -0.24 12.31
N PRO A 66 23.02 0.24 13.16
CA PRO A 66 23.08 -0.15 14.57
C PRO A 66 21.77 0.16 15.32
N GLY A 67 21.23 -0.82 16.03
CA GLY A 67 20.04 -0.68 16.85
C GLY A 67 18.72 -0.88 16.10
N ILE A 68 18.75 -1.18 14.79
CA ILE A 68 17.55 -1.54 14.03
C ILE A 68 17.27 -3.03 14.20
N GLY A 69 16.11 -3.39 14.76
CA GLY A 69 15.66 -4.76 14.95
C GLY A 69 14.59 -5.20 13.94
N GLY A 70 14.09 -4.29 13.13
CA GLY A 70 13.06 -4.58 12.12
C GLY A 70 12.98 -3.56 11.00
N ILE A 71 12.30 -3.93 9.94
CA ILE A 71 11.98 -3.09 8.77
C ILE A 71 10.47 -3.07 8.59
N THR A 72 9.90 -1.89 8.38
CA THR A 72 8.53 -1.74 7.89
C THR A 72 8.59 -1.15 6.49
N ILE A 73 8.17 -1.92 5.48
CA ILE A 73 8.10 -1.45 4.10
C ILE A 73 6.74 -0.81 3.87
N GLU A 74 6.73 0.46 3.53
CA GLU A 74 5.55 1.17 3.02
C GLU A 74 5.59 1.21 1.49
N THR A 75 4.44 1.01 0.85
CA THR A 75 4.29 1.09 -0.61
C THR A 75 5.25 0.19 -1.41
N PRO A 76 5.31 -1.13 -1.14
CA PRO A 76 6.09 -2.05 -1.97
C PRO A 76 5.44 -2.34 -3.33
N GLY A 77 4.19 -1.88 -3.52
CA GLY A 77 3.35 -2.14 -4.67
C GLY A 77 3.26 -1.00 -5.68
N PHE A 78 2.30 -1.14 -6.56
CA PHE A 78 1.95 -0.09 -7.51
C PHE A 78 1.24 1.06 -6.78
N GLN A 79 1.58 2.29 -7.11
CA GLN A 79 0.86 3.44 -6.57
C GLN A 79 -0.48 3.62 -7.31
N THR A 80 -1.51 4.04 -6.59
CA THR A 80 -2.75 4.47 -7.22
C THR A 80 -2.55 5.84 -7.88
N TYR A 81 -3.32 6.12 -8.93
CA TYR A 81 -3.18 7.36 -9.69
C TYR A 81 -3.32 8.60 -8.80
N ARG A 82 -4.39 8.64 -7.98
CA ARG A 82 -4.68 9.78 -7.10
C ARG A 82 -3.60 10.03 -6.04
N HIS A 83 -2.81 9.03 -5.68
CA HIS A 83 -1.78 9.19 -4.66
C HIS A 83 -0.70 10.21 -5.02
N GLY A 84 -0.39 10.38 -6.30
CA GLY A 84 0.57 11.38 -6.79
C GLY A 84 -0.06 12.67 -7.30
N HIS A 85 -1.40 12.74 -7.39
CA HIS A 85 -2.14 13.82 -8.05
C HIS A 85 -3.30 14.28 -7.17
N HIS A 86 -2.98 14.93 -6.04
CA HIS A 86 -3.97 15.28 -5.01
C HIS A 86 -4.88 16.44 -5.39
N HIS A 87 -4.41 17.37 -6.19
CA HIS A 87 -5.11 18.62 -6.51
C HIS A 87 -5.69 18.68 -7.93
N GLU A 88 -5.18 17.87 -8.83
CA GLU A 88 -5.48 17.96 -10.27
C GLU A 88 -6.93 17.57 -10.60
N PHE A 89 -7.61 16.84 -9.70
CA PHE A 89 -8.95 16.31 -9.92
C PHE A 89 -9.99 16.84 -8.93
N GLU A 90 -9.77 17.99 -8.33
CA GLU A 90 -10.74 18.60 -7.40
C GLU A 90 -12.06 18.95 -8.09
N LEU A 91 -12.03 19.27 -9.39
CA LEU A 91 -13.19 19.67 -10.17
C LEU A 91 -13.72 18.54 -11.08
N ILE A 92 -13.13 17.37 -11.08
CA ILE A 92 -13.54 16.23 -11.91
C ILE A 92 -13.79 15.03 -11.00
N ALA A 93 -15.02 14.53 -11.01
CA ALA A 93 -15.37 13.31 -10.28
C ALA A 93 -14.85 12.08 -11.04
N LEU A 94 -13.72 11.56 -10.64
CA LEU A 94 -13.21 10.29 -11.14
C LEU A 94 -13.96 9.13 -10.47
N SER A 95 -14.58 8.27 -11.30
CA SER A 95 -15.14 7.03 -10.77
C SER A 95 -14.03 6.06 -10.35
N PRO A 96 -14.32 5.09 -9.44
CA PRO A 96 -13.35 4.06 -9.07
C PRO A 96 -12.77 3.29 -10.28
N ALA A 97 -13.56 3.06 -11.32
CA ALA A 97 -13.10 2.43 -12.55
C ALA A 97 -12.08 3.29 -13.29
N VAL A 98 -12.37 4.58 -13.49
CA VAL A 98 -11.46 5.53 -14.14
C VAL A 98 -10.14 5.64 -13.38
N GLU A 99 -10.18 5.78 -12.05
CA GLU A 99 -8.96 5.81 -11.23
C GLU A 99 -8.13 4.54 -11.38
N THR A 100 -8.79 3.38 -11.42
CA THR A 100 -8.11 2.10 -11.59
C THR A 100 -7.44 2.00 -12.95
N LEU A 101 -8.14 2.41 -14.01
CA LEU A 101 -7.57 2.41 -15.36
C LEU A 101 -6.35 3.33 -15.48
N LEU A 102 -6.45 4.55 -14.94
CA LEU A 102 -5.33 5.53 -14.93
C LEU A 102 -4.12 5.03 -14.13
N GLY A 103 -4.35 4.38 -12.97
CA GLY A 103 -3.30 3.90 -12.08
C GLY A 103 -2.72 2.53 -12.45
N THR A 104 -3.26 1.87 -13.48
CA THR A 104 -2.74 0.56 -13.90
C THR A 104 -1.54 0.71 -14.81
N CYS A 105 -0.42 0.09 -14.40
CA CYS A 105 0.82 0.16 -15.13
C CYS A 105 0.84 -0.75 -16.36
N PHE A 106 1.16 -0.18 -17.53
CA PHE A 106 1.36 -0.87 -18.79
C PHE A 106 2.78 -0.68 -19.36
N CYS A 107 3.78 -0.41 -18.53
CA CYS A 107 5.17 -0.36 -18.97
C CYS A 107 5.64 -1.69 -19.58
N ALA A 108 6.74 -1.66 -20.31
CA ALA A 108 7.27 -2.85 -20.99
C ALA A 108 7.52 -4.03 -20.03
N ALA A 109 7.96 -3.79 -18.79
CA ALA A 109 8.19 -4.85 -17.81
C ALA A 109 6.85 -5.49 -17.34
N CYS A 110 5.81 -4.69 -17.09
CA CYS A 110 4.48 -5.19 -16.74
C CYS A 110 3.88 -6.00 -17.90
N THR A 111 3.97 -5.49 -19.13
CA THR A 111 3.46 -6.16 -20.31
C THR A 111 4.16 -7.51 -20.55
N ARG A 112 5.48 -7.58 -20.35
CA ARG A 112 6.21 -8.88 -20.44
C ARG A 112 5.75 -9.87 -19.38
N ARG A 113 5.58 -9.45 -18.13
CA ARG A 113 5.09 -10.31 -17.04
C ARG A 113 3.66 -10.82 -17.31
N ALA A 114 2.77 -9.92 -17.74
CA ALA A 114 1.39 -10.27 -18.10
C ALA A 114 1.36 -11.30 -19.24
N LYS A 115 2.15 -11.10 -20.30
CA LYS A 115 2.28 -12.04 -21.41
C LYS A 115 2.79 -13.41 -20.96
N ALA A 116 3.77 -13.46 -20.07
CA ALA A 116 4.27 -14.70 -19.50
C ALA A 116 3.20 -15.45 -18.67
N ALA A 117 2.24 -14.71 -18.09
CA ALA A 117 1.08 -15.25 -17.39
C ALA A 117 -0.13 -15.52 -18.31
N GLY A 118 0.01 -15.39 -19.64
CA GLY A 118 -1.06 -15.63 -20.61
C GLY A 118 -2.07 -14.48 -20.76
N VAL A 119 -1.76 -13.28 -20.23
CA VAL A 119 -2.63 -12.12 -20.28
C VAL A 119 -2.23 -11.18 -21.41
N ASP A 120 -3.18 -10.80 -22.27
CA ASP A 120 -2.98 -9.78 -23.30
C ASP A 120 -3.09 -8.36 -22.74
N ALA A 121 -2.04 -7.93 -22.05
CA ALA A 121 -1.97 -6.58 -21.48
C ALA A 121 -2.02 -5.48 -22.55
N THR A 122 -1.64 -5.78 -23.80
CA THR A 122 -1.71 -4.79 -24.90
C THR A 122 -3.16 -4.54 -25.29
N ALA A 123 -3.98 -5.59 -25.42
CA ALA A 123 -5.41 -5.45 -25.68
C ALA A 123 -6.11 -4.69 -24.54
N LEU A 124 -5.79 -5.00 -23.28
CA LEU A 124 -6.32 -4.30 -22.11
C LEU A 124 -5.92 -2.83 -22.08
N ALA A 125 -4.65 -2.49 -22.35
CA ALA A 125 -4.19 -1.10 -22.44
C ALA A 125 -4.92 -0.32 -23.53
N ASN A 126 -5.13 -0.95 -24.69
CA ASN A 126 -5.86 -0.33 -25.79
C ASN A 126 -7.33 -0.08 -25.43
N GLN A 127 -7.99 -1.01 -24.74
CA GLN A 127 -9.37 -0.82 -24.26
C GLN A 127 -9.42 0.28 -23.20
N ALA A 128 -8.55 0.22 -22.20
CA ALA A 128 -8.46 1.25 -21.14
C ALA A 128 -8.27 2.66 -21.75
N ARG A 129 -7.44 2.77 -22.79
CA ARG A 129 -7.21 4.03 -23.50
C ARG A 129 -8.47 4.56 -24.18
N ARG A 130 -9.22 3.70 -24.88
CA ARG A 130 -10.50 4.08 -25.50
C ARG A 130 -11.52 4.55 -24.47
N ASP A 131 -11.65 3.82 -23.36
CA ASP A 131 -12.59 4.14 -22.30
C ASP A 131 -12.26 5.47 -21.61
N LEU A 132 -10.98 5.70 -21.33
CA LEU A 132 -10.51 6.96 -20.76
C LEU A 132 -10.68 8.13 -21.74
N GLN A 133 -10.44 7.94 -23.03
CA GLN A 133 -10.69 8.97 -24.05
C GLN A 133 -12.17 9.36 -24.11
N ALA A 134 -13.08 8.38 -24.07
CA ALA A 134 -14.52 8.65 -24.03
C ALA A 134 -14.92 9.39 -22.75
N PHE A 135 -14.41 8.94 -21.60
CA PHE A 135 -14.66 9.61 -20.31
C PHE A 135 -14.20 11.08 -20.34
N PHE A 136 -13.01 11.37 -20.87
CA PHE A 136 -12.51 12.74 -20.93
C PHE A 136 -13.21 13.59 -22.03
N ALA A 137 -13.79 12.96 -23.04
CA ALA A 137 -14.52 13.68 -24.08
C ALA A 137 -15.92 14.13 -23.64
N ASP A 138 -16.68 13.28 -22.96
CA ASP A 138 -18.09 13.50 -22.68
C ASP A 138 -18.60 12.96 -21.34
N GLY A 139 -17.70 12.40 -20.51
CA GLY A 139 -18.06 11.81 -19.22
C GLY A 139 -18.59 10.38 -19.31
N SER A 140 -18.50 9.73 -20.46
CA SER A 140 -18.95 8.33 -20.63
C SER A 140 -18.27 7.40 -19.63
N ALA A 141 -19.05 6.51 -19.01
CA ALA A 141 -18.51 5.51 -18.10
C ALA A 141 -17.63 4.51 -18.87
N PRO A 142 -16.52 4.03 -18.27
CA PRO A 142 -15.71 2.98 -18.88
C PRO A 142 -16.53 1.72 -19.18
N VAL A 143 -16.32 1.12 -20.34
CA VAL A 143 -16.89 -0.20 -20.70
C VAL A 143 -16.12 -1.31 -19.99
N LEU A 144 -14.80 -1.13 -19.85
CA LEU A 144 -13.95 -2.06 -19.10
C LEU A 144 -14.22 -1.91 -17.60
N ASP A 145 -14.81 -2.95 -17.01
CA ASP A 145 -15.01 -3.03 -15.57
C ASP A 145 -13.83 -3.77 -14.92
N PRO A 146 -12.95 -3.07 -14.20
CA PRO A 146 -11.80 -3.70 -13.56
C PRO A 146 -12.13 -4.75 -12.49
N GLN A 147 -13.37 -4.79 -12.01
CA GLN A 147 -13.79 -5.75 -10.99
C GLN A 147 -14.44 -7.00 -11.58
N ASN A 148 -15.12 -6.87 -12.71
CA ASN A 148 -15.93 -7.95 -13.27
C ASN A 148 -15.40 -8.53 -14.60
N SER A 149 -14.34 -7.94 -15.19
CA SER A 149 -13.71 -8.45 -16.39
C SER A 149 -12.73 -9.60 -16.06
N PRO A 150 -12.90 -10.81 -16.62
CA PRO A 150 -11.98 -11.93 -16.39
C PRO A 150 -10.54 -11.63 -16.78
N ASP A 151 -10.31 -10.97 -17.91
CA ASP A 151 -8.96 -10.60 -18.39
C ASP A 151 -8.32 -9.57 -17.47
N TRP A 152 -9.12 -8.65 -16.92
CA TRP A 152 -8.63 -7.70 -15.94
C TRP A 152 -8.30 -8.37 -14.61
N ALA A 153 -9.13 -9.31 -14.15
CA ALA A 153 -8.85 -10.11 -12.96
C ALA A 153 -7.54 -10.90 -13.10
N ALA A 154 -7.27 -11.48 -14.28
CA ALA A 154 -6.00 -12.15 -14.56
C ALA A 154 -4.81 -11.17 -14.51
N LEU A 155 -4.96 -9.94 -15.03
CA LEU A 155 -3.94 -8.89 -14.90
C LEU A 155 -3.71 -8.52 -13.44
N GLN A 156 -4.76 -8.38 -12.63
CA GLN A 156 -4.63 -8.09 -11.18
C GLN A 156 -3.90 -9.22 -10.44
N THR A 157 -4.19 -10.49 -10.77
CA THR A 157 -3.46 -11.63 -10.22
C THR A 157 -1.96 -11.56 -10.56
N CYS A 158 -1.62 -11.21 -11.80
CA CYS A 158 -0.23 -11.00 -12.20
C CYS A 158 0.45 -9.85 -11.43
N ARG A 159 -0.27 -8.75 -11.17
CA ARG A 159 0.23 -7.63 -10.37
C ARG A 159 0.45 -8.03 -8.91
N ALA A 160 -0.49 -8.76 -8.33
CA ALA A 160 -0.37 -9.29 -6.96
C ALA A 160 0.85 -10.22 -6.81
N ALA A 161 1.04 -11.14 -7.75
CA ALA A 161 2.23 -12.01 -7.79
C ALA A 161 3.53 -11.20 -7.93
N THR A 162 3.50 -10.08 -8.67
CA THR A 162 4.67 -9.19 -8.82
C THR A 162 5.06 -8.56 -7.48
N VAL A 163 4.10 -8.00 -6.74
CA VAL A 163 4.35 -7.37 -5.44
C VAL A 163 4.77 -8.40 -4.40
N THR A 164 4.04 -9.52 -4.32
CA THR A 164 4.34 -10.63 -3.42
C THR A 164 5.77 -11.14 -3.64
N SER A 165 6.19 -11.35 -4.89
CA SER A 165 7.56 -11.79 -5.19
C SER A 165 8.63 -10.75 -4.84
N LEU A 166 8.33 -9.45 -4.96
CA LEU A 166 9.27 -8.40 -4.54
C LEU A 166 9.47 -8.40 -3.03
N VAL A 167 8.39 -8.52 -2.25
CA VAL A 167 8.49 -8.62 -0.79
C VAL A 167 9.25 -9.90 -0.37
N ALA A 168 9.04 -11.01 -1.08
CA ALA A 168 9.79 -12.24 -0.87
C ALA A 168 11.30 -12.08 -1.16
N GLU A 169 11.68 -11.34 -2.20
CA GLU A 169 13.10 -11.01 -2.47
C GLU A 169 13.72 -10.21 -1.32
N VAL A 170 13.02 -9.20 -0.79
CA VAL A 170 13.49 -8.45 0.37
C VAL A 170 13.63 -9.38 1.57
N ARG A 171 12.61 -10.21 1.89
CA ARG A 171 12.67 -11.16 3.01
C ARG A 171 13.86 -12.13 2.89
N ALA A 172 14.11 -12.64 1.70
CA ALA A 172 15.22 -13.55 1.44
C ALA A 172 16.60 -12.92 1.67
N GLY A 173 16.74 -11.62 1.47
CA GLY A 173 17.98 -10.88 1.72
C GLY A 173 18.20 -10.49 3.19
N LEU A 174 17.13 -10.38 3.98
CA LEU A 174 17.22 -9.99 5.39
C LEU A 174 17.64 -11.17 6.28
N SER A 175 18.42 -10.90 7.33
CA SER A 175 18.65 -11.87 8.41
C SER A 175 17.33 -12.30 9.04
N ARG A 176 17.28 -13.53 9.58
CA ARG A 176 16.09 -14.03 10.29
C ARG A 176 15.79 -13.29 11.59
N ASP A 177 16.79 -12.64 12.17
CA ASP A 177 16.64 -11.85 13.39
C ASP A 177 16.04 -10.46 13.14
N VAL A 178 15.96 -10.04 11.88
CA VAL A 178 15.33 -8.78 11.49
C VAL A 178 13.86 -9.01 11.16
N ASN A 179 12.96 -8.43 11.95
CA ASN A 179 11.52 -8.50 11.69
C ASN A 179 11.16 -7.70 10.42
N LEU A 180 10.36 -8.32 9.56
CA LEU A 180 9.81 -7.66 8.39
C LEU A 180 8.33 -7.40 8.59
N ALA A 181 7.95 -6.12 8.61
CA ALA A 181 6.57 -5.70 8.51
C ALA A 181 6.29 -5.06 7.15
N VAL A 182 5.06 -5.18 6.67
CA VAL A 182 4.62 -4.59 5.40
C VAL A 182 3.35 -3.77 5.63
N ILE A 183 3.35 -2.53 5.17
CA ILE A 183 2.15 -1.72 5.00
C ILE A 183 1.59 -2.05 3.61
N PRO A 184 0.51 -2.84 3.52
CA PRO A 184 0.06 -3.42 2.26
C PRO A 184 -0.64 -2.41 1.36
N SER A 185 -1.14 -1.31 1.94
CA SER A 185 -1.87 -0.28 1.22
C SER A 185 -1.82 1.04 1.95
N VAL A 186 -1.86 2.13 1.19
CA VAL A 186 -2.15 3.48 1.68
C VAL A 186 -3.56 3.94 1.31
N GLN A 187 -4.35 3.04 0.72
CA GLN A 187 -5.75 3.29 0.36
C GLN A 187 -6.68 3.11 1.57
N THR A 188 -7.79 3.82 1.56
CA THR A 188 -8.90 3.67 2.48
C THR A 188 -10.21 3.51 1.70
N PRO A 189 -11.00 2.45 1.95
CA PRO A 189 -10.73 1.31 2.86
C PRO A 189 -9.58 0.40 2.37
N ASN A 190 -9.01 -0.36 3.29
CA ASN A 190 -7.91 -1.29 2.98
C ASN A 190 -8.35 -2.42 2.03
N SER A 191 -9.64 -2.70 1.89
CA SER A 191 -10.19 -3.62 0.89
C SER A 191 -9.87 -3.19 -0.56
N LEU A 192 -9.41 -1.97 -0.79
CA LEU A 192 -8.93 -1.47 -2.08
C LEU A 192 -7.44 -1.76 -2.34
N CYS A 193 -6.73 -2.42 -1.44
CA CYS A 193 -5.29 -2.72 -1.54
C CYS A 193 -4.90 -3.48 -2.82
N TRP A 194 -5.85 -4.24 -3.42
CA TRP A 194 -5.65 -4.92 -4.70
C TRP A 194 -5.27 -3.95 -5.84
N ARG A 195 -5.68 -2.66 -5.77
CA ARG A 195 -5.27 -1.64 -6.74
C ARG A 195 -3.77 -1.39 -6.73
N GLU A 196 -3.14 -1.62 -5.61
CA GLU A 196 -1.69 -1.51 -5.42
C GLU A 196 -0.97 -2.85 -5.67
N GLY A 197 -1.72 -3.88 -6.03
CA GLY A 197 -1.20 -5.24 -6.22
C GLY A 197 -0.93 -5.98 -4.90
N SER A 198 -1.55 -5.55 -3.81
CA SER A 198 -1.40 -6.22 -2.52
C SER A 198 -2.42 -7.34 -2.36
N ASP A 199 -1.91 -8.55 -2.14
CA ASP A 199 -2.66 -9.73 -1.69
C ASP A 199 -2.33 -9.93 -0.21
N LEU A 200 -3.28 -9.64 0.67
CA LEU A 200 -3.07 -9.66 2.12
C LEU A 200 -2.71 -11.06 2.63
N ALA A 201 -3.37 -12.10 2.10
CA ALA A 201 -3.09 -13.47 2.50
C ALA A 201 -1.68 -13.91 2.05
N ALA A 202 -1.30 -13.60 0.81
CA ALA A 202 0.02 -13.94 0.29
C ALA A 202 1.13 -13.16 0.99
N LEU A 203 0.94 -11.87 1.27
CA LEU A 203 1.91 -11.04 1.98
C LEU A 203 2.09 -11.50 3.43
N ALA A 204 1.01 -11.93 4.10
CA ALA A 204 1.06 -12.46 5.47
C ALA A 204 1.85 -13.78 5.61
N GLN A 205 2.07 -14.51 4.51
CA GLN A 205 2.93 -15.71 4.52
C GLN A 205 4.43 -15.38 4.42
N ILE A 206 4.78 -14.14 4.06
CA ILE A 206 6.16 -13.72 3.82
C ILE A 206 6.65 -12.76 4.90
N ALA A 207 5.82 -11.80 5.26
CA ALA A 207 6.11 -10.83 6.29
C ALA A 207 5.83 -11.42 7.69
N ASP A 208 6.62 -11.02 8.66
CA ASP A 208 6.37 -11.38 10.07
C ASP A 208 5.10 -10.69 10.59
N ARG A 209 4.70 -9.56 9.99
CA ARG A 209 3.47 -8.83 10.31
C ARG A 209 3.01 -7.94 9.16
N LEU A 210 1.70 -7.81 8.98
CA LEU A 210 1.09 -6.73 8.21
C LEU A 210 0.83 -5.54 9.16
N GLU A 211 1.25 -4.34 8.76
CA GLU A 211 0.95 -3.08 9.46
C GLU A 211 -0.11 -2.33 8.67
N VAL A 212 -1.35 -2.36 9.14
CA VAL A 212 -2.52 -1.91 8.37
C VAL A 212 -2.99 -0.54 8.86
N PRO A 213 -2.96 0.49 7.99
CA PRO A 213 -3.51 1.81 8.31
C PRO A 213 -5.03 1.77 8.41
N ALA A 214 -5.58 1.80 9.61
CA ALA A 214 -7.03 1.89 9.86
C ALA A 214 -7.45 3.38 9.91
N TYR A 215 -7.39 4.06 8.75
CA TYR A 215 -7.55 5.51 8.64
C TYR A 215 -8.94 5.94 8.16
N GLN A 216 -9.96 5.14 8.41
CA GLN A 216 -11.34 5.52 8.16
C GLN A 216 -11.79 6.64 9.11
N THR A 217 -12.85 7.34 8.75
CA THR A 217 -13.43 8.38 9.60
C THR A 217 -14.49 7.78 10.53
N GLY A 218 -14.21 7.82 11.82
CA GLY A 218 -15.10 7.36 12.88
C GLY A 218 -14.98 5.87 13.21
N PRO A 219 -15.31 5.49 14.46
CA PRO A 219 -15.06 4.14 14.99
C PRO A 219 -15.77 3.02 14.22
N ALA A 220 -16.99 3.25 13.73
CA ALA A 220 -17.75 2.22 13.02
C ALA A 220 -17.10 1.85 11.68
N ALA A 221 -16.64 2.84 10.90
CA ALA A 221 -15.95 2.60 9.63
C ALA A 221 -14.57 1.97 9.85
N ILE A 222 -13.86 2.37 10.91
CA ILE A 222 -12.59 1.76 11.33
C ILE A 222 -12.81 0.29 11.71
N ALA A 223 -13.84 -0.01 12.49
CA ALA A 223 -14.16 -1.39 12.89
C ALA A 223 -14.49 -2.29 11.70
N GLN A 224 -15.25 -1.77 10.74
CA GLN A 224 -15.57 -2.49 9.51
C GLN A 224 -14.30 -2.78 8.70
N ASP A 225 -13.44 -1.79 8.47
CA ASP A 225 -12.20 -1.95 7.70
C ASP A 225 -11.26 -2.97 8.37
N ILE A 226 -11.14 -2.94 9.70
CA ILE A 226 -10.39 -3.92 10.49
C ILE A 226 -10.92 -5.34 10.27
N ALA A 227 -12.25 -5.53 10.30
CA ALA A 227 -12.88 -6.82 10.09
C ALA A 227 -12.66 -7.35 8.65
N GLU A 228 -12.79 -6.49 7.65
CA GLU A 228 -12.53 -6.83 6.24
C GLU A 228 -11.08 -7.26 6.02
N VAL A 229 -10.12 -6.54 6.60
CA VAL A 229 -8.69 -6.88 6.54
C VAL A 229 -8.43 -8.24 7.19
N ARG A 230 -8.99 -8.48 8.39
CA ARG A 230 -8.83 -9.78 9.07
C ARG A 230 -9.37 -10.92 8.23
N ALA A 231 -10.55 -10.74 7.66
CA ALA A 231 -11.16 -11.75 6.78
C ALA A 231 -10.30 -12.03 5.53
N ALA A 232 -9.71 -11.00 4.93
CA ALA A 232 -8.88 -11.13 3.72
C ALA A 232 -7.50 -11.72 4.00
N ALA A 233 -6.87 -11.37 5.12
CA ALA A 233 -5.53 -11.87 5.49
C ALA A 233 -5.57 -13.29 6.09
N GLY A 234 -6.72 -13.69 6.67
CA GLY A 234 -6.91 -14.97 7.36
C GLY A 234 -6.54 -14.92 8.85
N ASP A 235 -7.09 -15.86 9.62
CA ASP A 235 -7.00 -15.86 11.09
C ASP A 235 -5.57 -16.02 11.62
N ALA A 236 -4.72 -16.74 10.90
CA ALA A 236 -3.33 -16.99 11.30
C ALA A 236 -2.39 -15.81 11.05
N ALA A 237 -2.82 -14.79 10.28
CA ALA A 237 -1.99 -13.63 9.95
C ALA A 237 -1.71 -12.77 11.19
N ALA A 238 -0.45 -12.44 11.42
CA ALA A 238 -0.08 -11.41 12.39
C ALA A 238 -0.37 -10.03 11.79
N ILE A 239 -1.32 -9.28 12.38
CA ILE A 239 -1.72 -7.96 11.89
C ILE A 239 -1.54 -6.94 13.01
N GLY A 240 -0.78 -5.87 12.72
CA GLY A 240 -0.77 -4.64 13.47
C GLY A 240 -1.74 -3.64 12.84
N PHE A 241 -2.48 -2.92 13.65
CA PHE A 241 -3.32 -1.82 13.17
C PHE A 241 -2.75 -0.48 13.58
N ILE A 242 -2.65 0.43 12.60
CA ILE A 242 -2.18 1.80 12.80
C ILE A 242 -3.40 2.70 12.92
N LEU A 243 -3.58 3.33 14.07
CA LEU A 243 -4.67 4.26 14.35
C LEU A 243 -4.18 5.71 14.31
N ARG A 244 -5.04 6.64 13.91
CA ARG A 244 -4.78 8.09 14.00
C ARG A 244 -5.61 8.70 15.12
N PRO A 245 -5.03 8.99 16.30
CA PRO A 245 -5.75 9.56 17.44
C PRO A 245 -5.97 11.07 17.27
N THR A 246 -6.56 11.48 16.15
CA THR A 246 -6.77 12.86 15.76
C THR A 246 -7.92 13.00 14.77
N TRP A 247 -8.51 14.20 14.71
CA TRP A 247 -9.48 14.57 13.69
C TRP A 247 -8.89 14.37 12.27
N PRO A 248 -9.65 13.89 11.26
CA PRO A 248 -11.08 13.52 11.32
C PRO A 248 -11.36 12.06 11.72
N HIS A 249 -10.34 11.25 12.01
CA HIS A 249 -10.46 9.80 12.24
C HIS A 249 -11.14 9.48 13.56
N VAL A 250 -10.70 10.12 14.65
CA VAL A 250 -11.32 10.05 15.97
C VAL A 250 -11.45 11.46 16.55
N THR A 251 -12.49 11.70 17.35
CA THR A 251 -12.82 13.02 17.88
C THR A 251 -12.60 13.14 19.39
N GLY A 252 -12.33 12.04 20.08
CA GLY A 252 -12.12 12.01 21.53
C GLY A 252 -11.65 10.65 22.06
N ALA A 253 -11.44 10.60 23.36
CA ALA A 253 -10.96 9.40 24.07
C ALA A 253 -11.87 8.18 23.87
N LYS A 254 -13.20 8.39 23.89
CA LYS A 254 -14.15 7.28 23.68
C LYS A 254 -14.01 6.67 22.27
N ASP A 255 -13.94 7.49 21.23
CA ASP A 255 -13.76 7.03 19.86
C ASP A 255 -12.49 6.19 19.72
N LEU A 256 -11.39 6.65 20.33
CA LEU A 256 -10.12 5.91 20.29
C LEU A 256 -10.22 4.58 21.04
N ALA A 257 -10.88 4.56 22.20
CA ALA A 257 -11.11 3.35 22.97
C ALA A 257 -11.94 2.33 22.19
N ASP A 258 -12.98 2.78 21.48
CA ASP A 258 -13.82 1.93 20.63
C ASP A 258 -13.00 1.33 19.46
N CYS A 259 -12.12 2.13 18.82
CA CYS A 259 -11.21 1.66 17.76
C CYS A 259 -10.20 0.62 18.29
N VAL A 260 -9.59 0.89 19.44
CA VAL A 260 -8.65 -0.04 20.10
C VAL A 260 -9.37 -1.34 20.46
N GLY A 261 -10.59 -1.25 20.99
CA GLY A 261 -11.45 -2.40 21.29
C GLY A 261 -11.73 -3.26 20.06
N SER A 262 -12.05 -2.63 18.93
CA SER A 262 -12.29 -3.33 17.65
C SER A 262 -11.01 -4.03 17.14
N ALA A 263 -9.87 -3.38 17.20
CA ALA A 263 -8.60 -3.98 16.80
C ALA A 263 -8.23 -5.17 17.69
N ARG A 264 -8.40 -5.06 19.01
CA ARG A 264 -8.17 -6.17 19.95
C ARG A 264 -9.13 -7.34 19.71
N ALA A 265 -10.41 -7.06 19.47
CA ALA A 265 -11.40 -8.09 19.15
C ALA A 265 -11.07 -8.83 17.84
N ALA A 266 -10.45 -8.14 16.88
CA ALA A 266 -9.95 -8.74 15.64
C ALA A 266 -8.60 -9.46 15.81
N GLY A 267 -8.08 -9.62 17.03
CA GLY A 267 -6.82 -10.31 17.30
C GLY A 267 -5.59 -9.53 16.82
N ALA A 268 -5.57 -8.21 17.03
CA ALA A 268 -4.40 -7.39 16.70
C ALA A 268 -3.14 -7.90 17.40
N ALA A 269 -2.09 -8.18 16.64
CA ALA A 269 -0.77 -8.52 17.17
C ALA A 269 -0.03 -7.28 17.69
N GLN A 270 -0.37 -6.11 17.16
CA GLN A 270 0.20 -4.82 17.54
C GLN A 270 -0.80 -3.69 17.33
N LEU A 271 -0.69 -2.66 18.16
CA LEU A 271 -1.36 -1.37 17.97
C LEU A 271 -0.31 -0.29 17.80
N SER A 272 -0.44 0.49 16.75
CA SER A 272 0.43 1.62 16.45
C SER A 272 -0.39 2.91 16.35
N PHE A 273 0.22 4.02 16.70
CA PHE A 273 -0.45 5.33 16.64
C PHE A 273 0.34 6.29 15.76
N TYR A 274 -0.26 6.73 14.67
CA TYR A 274 0.36 7.60 13.69
C TYR A 274 -0.27 9.00 13.75
N ASN A 275 0.51 10.04 13.88
CA ASN A 275 1.90 10.11 14.31
C ASN A 275 2.02 11.24 15.34
N TYR A 276 3.04 11.18 16.16
CA TYR A 276 3.28 12.16 17.23
C TYR A 276 3.29 13.60 16.73
N GLY A 277 3.87 13.88 15.57
CA GLY A 277 3.95 15.24 15.01
C GLY A 277 2.64 15.81 14.47
N HIS A 278 1.60 14.98 14.29
CA HIS A 278 0.31 15.36 13.70
C HIS A 278 -0.86 15.21 14.68
N MET A 279 -0.61 14.85 15.94
CA MET A 279 -1.65 14.75 16.95
C MET A 279 -1.51 15.87 18.00
N ARG A 280 -2.61 16.18 18.69
CA ARG A 280 -2.56 17.06 19.85
C ARG A 280 -1.93 16.32 21.03
N LEU A 281 -1.28 17.02 21.95
CA LEU A 281 -0.72 16.39 23.16
C LEU A 281 -1.77 15.64 23.97
N GLN A 282 -3.01 16.13 24.02
CA GLN A 282 -4.15 15.45 24.64
C GLN A 282 -4.40 14.05 24.07
N SER A 283 -4.03 13.79 22.82
CA SER A 283 -4.18 12.46 22.23
C SER A 283 -3.29 11.43 22.92
N LEU A 284 -2.21 11.83 23.56
CA LEU A 284 -1.36 10.94 24.36
C LEU A 284 -2.13 10.42 25.58
N ASP A 285 -2.95 11.29 26.21
CA ASP A 285 -3.80 10.89 27.34
C ASP A 285 -4.88 9.91 26.88
N TRP A 286 -5.44 10.12 25.67
CA TRP A 286 -6.41 9.18 25.09
C TRP A 286 -5.78 7.83 24.79
N ILE A 287 -4.53 7.82 24.27
CA ILE A 287 -3.78 6.57 24.01
C ILE A 287 -3.56 5.83 25.32
N ALA A 288 -3.03 6.53 26.34
CA ALA A 288 -2.76 5.94 27.65
C ALA A 288 -4.01 5.36 28.31
N ALA A 289 -5.17 6.03 28.14
CA ALA A 289 -6.45 5.56 28.70
C ALA A 289 -7.06 4.38 27.91
N ALA A 290 -6.72 4.21 26.62
CA ALA A 290 -7.26 3.15 25.76
C ALA A 290 -6.44 1.85 25.81
N LEU A 291 -5.18 1.90 26.22
CA LEU A 291 -4.28 0.76 26.35
C LEU A 291 -4.41 0.05 27.70
#